data_765b35005e09fbf8179c4653b8b8aa9c
#
_entry.id   765b35005e09fbf8179c4653b8b8aa9c
#
_cell.length_a   1.000
_cell.length_b   1.000
_cell.length_c   1.000
_cell.angle_alpha   90.00
_cell.angle_beta   90.00
_cell.angle_gamma   90.00
#
_symmetry.space_group_name_H-M   'P 1'
#
loop_
_entity.id
_entity.type
_entity.pdbx_description
1 polymer ?
#
loop_
_entity_poly.entity_id
_entity_poly.type
_entity_poly.pdbx_seq_one_letter_code
_entity_poly.pdbx_strand_id
1 'polypeptide(L)'
;MSRRVVVTGLGCVSPVGNTVAQSWANLLAGTPGIDFITQFDASAFACKFAGEVKGLNIGDYIPEKEARHMDRFIHLGMAAAIQAVADSGLPTGDALGDELATRIGCNIGAGIGGLPMIEQTHAELTNRGPRRISPFFVPASIINMISGHVSIKFGFKGPNIAVVTACTTGLHAIGLSARMIAYGDADVMVAGGAESTVSPLGIGGFAAARALSTRNDDPKTASRPWDKDRDGFVL
;
A
#
# COMPACT_ATOMS: atom_id res chain seq x y z
N MET A 1 -31.46 0.75 -15.33
CA MET A 1 -30.27 1.49 -15.80
C MET A 1 -29.18 1.27 -14.75
N SER A 2 -27.97 0.89 -15.14
CA SER A 2 -26.86 0.77 -14.19
C SER A 2 -26.47 2.16 -13.67
N ARG A 3 -26.17 2.27 -12.37
CA ARG A 3 -25.63 3.52 -11.80
C ARG A 3 -24.31 3.87 -12.49
N ARG A 4 -24.11 5.14 -12.82
CA ARG A 4 -22.83 5.64 -13.27
C ARG A 4 -21.90 5.81 -12.06
N VAL A 5 -20.73 5.21 -12.11
CA VAL A 5 -19.71 5.32 -11.06
C VAL A 5 -18.61 6.27 -11.53
N VAL A 6 -18.19 7.16 -10.65
CA VAL A 6 -17.16 8.18 -10.92
C VAL A 6 -16.12 8.19 -9.81
N VAL A 7 -14.91 8.62 -10.12
CA VAL A 7 -13.86 8.89 -9.15
C VAL A 7 -14.05 10.31 -8.61
N THR A 8 -14.12 10.45 -7.30
CA THR A 8 -14.34 11.73 -6.62
C THR A 8 -13.14 12.21 -5.82
N GLY A 9 -12.19 11.35 -5.53
CA GLY A 9 -10.98 11.71 -4.80
C GLY A 9 -9.83 10.77 -5.08
N LEU A 10 -8.61 11.29 -5.04
CA LEU A 10 -7.38 10.57 -5.28
C LEU A 10 -6.41 10.73 -4.12
N GLY A 11 -5.69 9.68 -3.80
CA GLY A 11 -4.57 9.68 -2.87
C GLY A 11 -3.45 8.79 -3.37
N CYS A 12 -2.23 9.25 -3.24
CA CYS A 12 -1.06 8.54 -3.72
C CYS A 12 0.14 8.76 -2.80
N VAL A 13 0.79 7.66 -2.46
CA VAL A 13 2.11 7.65 -1.82
C VAL A 13 2.96 6.66 -2.59
N SER A 14 4.08 7.12 -3.12
CA SER A 14 4.95 6.31 -3.97
C SER A 14 6.41 6.75 -3.84
N PRO A 15 7.36 5.97 -4.37
CA PRO A 15 8.77 6.38 -4.41
C PRO A 15 9.03 7.69 -5.16
N VAL A 16 8.10 8.14 -6.01
CA VAL A 16 8.24 9.42 -6.75
C VAL A 16 7.52 10.58 -6.07
N GLY A 17 6.71 10.34 -5.02
CA GLY A 17 6.06 11.42 -4.30
C GLY A 17 5.11 10.95 -3.21
N ASN A 18 4.92 11.77 -2.18
CA ASN A 18 4.08 11.48 -1.02
C ASN A 18 2.66 12.05 -1.15
N THR A 19 2.34 12.69 -2.27
CA THR A 19 1.00 13.17 -2.64
C THR A 19 0.78 12.99 -4.14
N VAL A 20 -0.48 13.05 -4.58
CA VAL A 20 -0.83 13.01 -6.02
C VAL A 20 -0.12 14.14 -6.78
N ALA A 21 -0.17 15.36 -6.28
CA ALA A 21 0.45 16.52 -6.94
C ALA A 21 1.97 16.38 -7.07
N GLN A 22 2.65 15.93 -5.99
CA GLN A 22 4.09 15.71 -6.01
C GLN A 22 4.47 14.59 -6.98
N SER A 23 3.75 13.45 -6.91
CA SER A 23 3.97 12.32 -7.80
C SER A 23 3.79 12.72 -9.26
N TRP A 24 2.74 13.49 -9.58
CA TRP A 24 2.47 13.94 -10.92
C TRP A 24 3.57 14.89 -11.45
N ALA A 25 3.98 15.87 -10.64
CA ALA A 25 5.07 16.78 -11.02
C ALA A 25 6.38 16.04 -11.30
N ASN A 26 6.74 15.07 -10.44
CA ASN A 26 7.96 14.27 -10.61
C ASN A 26 7.89 13.34 -11.83
N LEU A 27 6.72 12.75 -12.11
CA LEU A 27 6.51 11.95 -13.32
C LEU A 27 6.69 12.79 -14.59
N LEU A 28 6.12 14.00 -14.63
CA LEU A 28 6.30 14.91 -15.77
C LEU A 28 7.75 15.37 -15.94
N ALA A 29 8.48 15.52 -14.83
CA ALA A 29 9.91 15.87 -14.84
C ALA A 29 10.83 14.69 -15.16
N GLY A 30 10.30 13.44 -15.26
CA GLY A 30 11.11 12.25 -15.44
C GLY A 30 11.98 11.92 -14.23
N THR A 31 11.61 12.37 -13.03
CA THR A 31 12.36 12.11 -11.79
C THR A 31 12.21 10.64 -11.37
N PRO A 32 13.28 9.86 -11.31
CA PRO A 32 13.21 8.45 -10.91
C PRO A 32 12.94 8.30 -9.41
N GLY A 33 12.11 7.30 -9.04
CA GLY A 33 11.87 6.93 -7.64
C GLY A 33 12.70 5.73 -7.18
N ILE A 34 13.49 5.13 -8.07
CA ILE A 34 14.30 3.94 -7.83
C ILE A 34 15.71 4.34 -7.41
N ASP A 35 16.23 3.72 -6.36
CA ASP A 35 17.58 3.95 -5.83
C ASP A 35 18.05 2.72 -5.06
N PHE A 36 19.29 2.75 -4.57
CA PHE A 36 19.81 1.68 -3.70
C PHE A 36 18.95 1.51 -2.46
N ILE A 37 18.78 0.24 -2.06
CA ILE A 37 18.01 -0.13 -0.86
C ILE A 37 18.67 0.45 0.38
N THR A 38 17.85 1.09 1.23
CA THR A 38 18.31 1.67 2.50
C THR A 38 17.69 1.00 3.74
N GLN A 39 16.65 0.19 3.56
CA GLN A 39 15.92 -0.45 4.66
C GLN A 39 16.67 -1.62 5.30
N PHE A 40 17.60 -2.25 4.57
CA PHE A 40 18.45 -3.33 5.07
C PHE A 40 19.77 -3.40 4.26
N ASP A 41 20.75 -4.16 4.73
CA ASP A 41 21.98 -4.41 3.99
C ASP A 41 21.73 -5.37 2.82
N ALA A 42 21.65 -4.81 1.62
CA ALA A 42 21.45 -5.55 0.38
C ALA A 42 22.76 -6.01 -0.30
N SER A 43 23.93 -5.86 0.32
CA SER A 43 25.23 -6.13 -0.29
C SER A 43 25.38 -7.57 -0.81
N ALA A 44 24.79 -8.55 -0.10
CA ALA A 44 24.81 -9.97 -0.47
C ALA A 44 23.75 -10.36 -1.52
N PHE A 45 22.84 -9.46 -1.89
CA PHE A 45 21.74 -9.76 -2.81
C PHE A 45 22.14 -9.46 -4.27
N ALA A 46 21.55 -10.21 -5.21
CA ALA A 46 21.77 -9.99 -6.64
C ALA A 46 21.18 -8.65 -7.11
N CYS A 47 20.02 -8.25 -6.55
CA CYS A 47 19.41 -6.94 -6.76
C CYS A 47 19.61 -6.09 -5.50
N LYS A 48 20.13 -4.88 -5.65
CA LYS A 48 20.53 -3.97 -4.55
C LYS A 48 19.74 -2.66 -4.54
N PHE A 49 18.73 -2.53 -5.37
CA PHE A 49 17.93 -1.33 -5.55
C PHE A 49 16.44 -1.64 -5.57
N ALA A 50 15.62 -0.64 -5.21
CA ALA A 50 14.17 -0.74 -5.19
C ALA A 50 13.53 0.65 -5.20
N GLY A 51 12.22 0.70 -5.34
CA GLY A 51 11.42 1.90 -5.13
C GLY A 51 11.01 2.03 -3.66
N GLU A 52 11.70 2.84 -2.88
CA GLU A 52 11.37 3.11 -1.48
C GLU A 52 10.66 4.47 -1.32
N VAL A 53 9.58 4.51 -0.55
CA VAL A 53 8.93 5.78 -0.16
C VAL A 53 9.82 6.52 0.82
N LYS A 54 10.27 7.72 0.44
CA LYS A 54 11.18 8.58 1.20
C LYS A 54 10.46 9.83 1.72
N GLY A 55 10.84 10.29 2.91
CA GLY A 55 10.38 11.56 3.46
C GLY A 55 8.89 11.61 3.87
N LEU A 56 8.18 10.50 3.90
CA LEU A 56 6.81 10.45 4.42
C LEU A 56 6.85 10.49 5.94
N ASN A 57 6.30 11.55 6.52
CA ASN A 57 6.04 11.62 7.96
C ASN A 57 4.68 10.96 8.24
N ILE A 58 4.70 9.74 8.78
CA ILE A 58 3.46 9.02 9.07
C ILE A 58 2.64 9.68 10.18
N GLY A 59 3.27 10.46 11.06
CA GLY A 59 2.60 11.20 12.12
C GLY A 59 1.58 12.23 11.62
N ASP A 60 1.68 12.67 10.36
CA ASP A 60 0.72 13.56 9.73
C ASP A 60 -0.63 12.85 9.43
N TYR A 61 -0.64 11.53 9.41
CA TYR A 61 -1.79 10.68 9.04
C TYR A 61 -2.30 9.80 10.18
N ILE A 62 -1.39 9.22 10.95
CA ILE A 62 -1.67 8.21 11.98
C ILE A 62 -0.94 8.62 13.26
N PRO A 63 -1.62 8.65 14.43
CA PRO A 63 -0.95 8.89 15.70
C PRO A 63 0.21 7.89 15.91
N GLU A 64 1.34 8.36 16.38
CA GLU A 64 2.57 7.56 16.52
C GLU A 64 2.34 6.27 17.36
N LYS A 65 1.51 6.36 18.40
CA LYS A 65 1.16 5.22 19.25
C LYS A 65 0.46 4.11 18.46
N GLU A 66 -0.40 4.47 17.51
CA GLU A 66 -1.13 3.50 16.66
C GLU A 66 -0.22 2.97 15.56
N ALA A 67 0.56 3.83 14.92
CA ALA A 67 1.46 3.46 13.84
C ALA A 67 2.48 2.37 14.25
N ARG A 68 2.93 2.35 15.51
CA ARG A 68 3.83 1.30 16.03
C ARG A 68 3.27 -0.11 15.98
N HIS A 69 1.97 -0.27 15.84
CA HIS A 69 1.25 -1.54 15.80
C HIS A 69 0.80 -1.91 14.39
N MET A 70 1.37 -1.28 13.36
CA MET A 70 1.04 -1.49 11.96
C MET A 70 2.30 -1.73 11.15
N ASP A 71 2.25 -2.68 10.22
CA ASP A 71 3.31 -2.82 9.22
C ASP A 71 3.31 -1.62 8.25
N ARG A 72 4.43 -1.42 7.57
CA ARG A 72 4.63 -0.28 6.67
C ARG A 72 3.60 -0.20 5.53
N PHE A 73 3.14 -1.35 4.98
CA PHE A 73 2.11 -1.33 3.92
C PHE A 73 0.80 -0.70 4.40
N ILE A 74 0.44 -0.89 5.68
CA ILE A 74 -0.72 -0.24 6.29
C ILE A 74 -0.50 1.27 6.39
N HIS A 75 0.70 1.71 6.81
CA HIS A 75 1.04 3.12 6.85
C HIS A 75 0.84 3.80 5.49
N LEU A 76 1.37 3.18 4.42
CA LEU A 76 1.28 3.72 3.06
C LEU A 76 -0.17 3.75 2.56
N GLY A 77 -0.90 2.64 2.77
CA GLY A 77 -2.31 2.53 2.38
C GLY A 77 -3.20 3.52 3.13
N MET A 78 -2.99 3.69 4.44
CA MET A 78 -3.71 4.67 5.25
C MET A 78 -3.42 6.09 4.80
N ALA A 79 -2.16 6.44 4.56
CA ALA A 79 -1.79 7.79 4.12
C ALA A 79 -2.46 8.14 2.78
N ALA A 80 -2.42 7.21 1.81
CA ALA A 80 -3.09 7.40 0.52
C ALA A 80 -4.62 7.47 0.67
N ALA A 81 -5.23 6.60 1.47
CA ALA A 81 -6.68 6.61 1.70
C ALA A 81 -7.16 7.90 2.37
N ILE A 82 -6.40 8.41 3.35
CA ILE A 82 -6.72 9.69 4.02
C ILE A 82 -6.67 10.85 3.03
N GLN A 83 -5.67 10.89 2.14
CA GLN A 83 -5.61 11.87 1.05
C GLN A 83 -6.83 11.77 0.13
N ALA A 84 -7.20 10.54 -0.30
CA ALA A 84 -8.34 10.33 -1.18
C ALA A 84 -9.67 10.76 -0.55
N VAL A 85 -9.88 10.47 0.73
CA VAL A 85 -11.08 10.91 1.46
C VAL A 85 -11.12 12.43 1.56
N ALA A 86 -10.01 13.07 1.87
CA ALA A 86 -9.94 14.54 1.95
C ALA A 86 -10.20 15.19 0.58
N ASP A 87 -9.61 14.67 -0.50
CA ASP A 87 -9.76 15.17 -1.87
C ASP A 87 -11.20 15.00 -2.39
N SER A 88 -11.90 13.95 -1.95
CA SER A 88 -13.27 13.66 -2.39
C SER A 88 -14.33 14.63 -1.84
N GLY A 89 -14.02 15.39 -0.80
CA GLY A 89 -15.00 16.20 -0.07
C GLY A 89 -16.05 15.40 0.69
N LEU A 90 -15.82 14.11 0.91
CA LEU A 90 -16.72 13.24 1.65
C LEU A 90 -16.89 13.73 3.10
N PRO A 91 -18.10 13.83 3.65
CA PRO A 91 -18.29 14.21 5.05
C PRO A 91 -17.65 13.15 5.97
N THR A 92 -17.02 13.61 7.06
CA THR A 92 -16.36 12.77 8.06
C THR A 92 -16.69 13.26 9.47
N GLY A 93 -16.41 12.44 10.49
CA GLY A 93 -16.71 12.78 11.87
C GLY A 93 -18.22 12.99 12.09
N ASP A 94 -18.58 14.01 12.86
CA ASP A 94 -19.99 14.31 13.20
C ASP A 94 -20.87 14.66 11.97
N ALA A 95 -20.24 15.09 10.87
CA ALA A 95 -20.96 15.41 9.63
C ALA A 95 -21.33 14.17 8.81
N LEU A 96 -20.81 12.98 9.13
CA LEU A 96 -21.02 11.77 8.33
C LEU A 96 -22.46 11.25 8.40
N GLY A 97 -23.10 11.31 9.55
CA GLY A 97 -24.43 10.72 9.76
C GLY A 97 -24.46 9.19 9.62
N ASP A 98 -25.28 8.54 10.42
CA ASP A 98 -25.31 7.07 10.49
C ASP A 98 -25.82 6.41 9.19
N GLU A 99 -26.78 6.98 8.53
CA GLU A 99 -27.34 6.44 7.28
C GLU A 99 -26.28 6.40 6.19
N LEU A 100 -25.59 7.51 5.94
CA LEU A 100 -24.52 7.58 4.94
C LEU A 100 -23.36 6.67 5.33
N ALA A 101 -22.99 6.59 6.61
CA ALA A 101 -21.90 5.73 7.08
C ALA A 101 -22.10 4.26 6.66
N THR A 102 -23.33 3.74 6.69
CA THR A 102 -23.65 2.36 6.27
C THR A 102 -23.53 2.14 4.76
N ARG A 103 -23.47 3.22 3.98
CA ARG A 103 -23.38 3.20 2.52
C ARG A 103 -21.95 3.43 2.00
N ILE A 104 -20.99 3.69 2.91
CA ILE A 104 -19.57 3.89 2.56
C ILE A 104 -18.78 2.69 2.98
N GLY A 105 -18.14 2.03 2.01
CA GLY A 105 -17.29 0.86 2.23
C GLY A 105 -15.82 1.10 1.90
N CYS A 106 -14.99 0.10 2.22
CA CYS A 106 -13.57 0.07 1.96
C CYS A 106 -13.19 -1.23 1.26
N ASN A 107 -12.34 -1.14 0.22
CA ASN A 107 -11.75 -2.28 -0.46
C ASN A 107 -10.32 -1.94 -0.86
N ILE A 108 -9.41 -2.06 0.09
CA ILE A 108 -7.99 -1.75 -0.12
C ILE A 108 -7.18 -3.00 0.21
N GLY A 109 -6.51 -3.54 -0.80
CA GLY A 109 -5.76 -4.78 -0.69
C GLY A 109 -4.24 -4.58 -0.76
N ALA A 110 -3.53 -5.68 -0.64
CA ALA A 110 -2.08 -5.78 -0.85
C ALA A 110 -1.78 -7.13 -1.51
N GLY A 111 -0.67 -7.25 -2.20
CA GLY A 111 -0.26 -8.52 -2.83
C GLY A 111 0.31 -9.50 -1.82
N ILE A 112 1.15 -9.01 -0.91
CA ILE A 112 1.83 -9.82 0.13
C ILE A 112 1.46 -9.34 1.52
N GLY A 113 1.29 -8.02 1.71
CA GLY A 113 0.95 -7.43 3.00
C GLY A 113 2.16 -7.27 3.91
N GLY A 114 2.02 -7.64 5.20
CA GLY A 114 3.00 -7.36 6.25
C GLY A 114 4.23 -8.28 6.27
N LEU A 115 4.88 -8.49 5.12
CA LEU A 115 6.07 -9.35 5.03
C LEU A 115 7.20 -8.89 5.96
N PRO A 116 7.58 -7.60 6.05
CA PRO A 116 8.59 -7.14 7.00
C PRO A 116 8.24 -7.46 8.46
N MET A 117 6.98 -7.30 8.85
CA MET A 117 6.50 -7.64 10.19
C MET A 117 6.60 -9.15 10.46
N ILE A 118 6.30 -9.97 9.46
CA ILE A 118 6.41 -11.44 9.55
C ILE A 118 7.88 -11.83 9.73
N GLU A 119 8.81 -11.27 8.94
CA GLU A 119 10.24 -11.52 9.06
C GLU A 119 10.77 -11.15 10.45
N GLN A 120 10.45 -9.95 10.92
CA GLN A 120 10.87 -9.46 12.22
C GLN A 120 10.30 -10.32 13.35
N THR A 121 9.01 -10.67 13.28
CA THR A 121 8.37 -11.49 14.32
C THR A 121 8.93 -12.91 14.33
N HIS A 122 9.25 -13.48 13.17
CA HIS A 122 9.90 -14.78 13.08
C HIS A 122 11.29 -14.77 13.71
N ALA A 123 12.08 -13.71 13.47
CA ALA A 123 13.38 -13.54 14.10
C ALA A 123 13.26 -13.41 15.63
N GLU A 124 12.30 -12.64 16.14
CA GLU A 124 12.01 -12.55 17.58
C GLU A 124 11.61 -13.92 18.17
N LEU A 125 10.74 -14.66 17.49
CA LEU A 125 10.33 -16.00 17.91
C LEU A 125 11.54 -16.94 18.01
N THR A 126 12.38 -16.98 17.01
CA THR A 126 13.54 -17.87 16.93
C THR A 126 14.58 -17.53 17.98
N ASN A 127 14.88 -16.25 18.17
CA ASN A 127 15.96 -15.80 19.05
C ASN A 127 15.54 -15.66 20.52
N ARG A 128 14.26 -15.38 20.81
CA ARG A 128 13.79 -14.96 22.14
C ARG A 128 12.57 -15.75 22.64
N GLY A 129 12.03 -16.64 21.79
CA GLY A 129 10.91 -17.52 22.12
C GLY A 129 9.52 -16.87 22.00
N PRO A 130 8.44 -17.70 22.13
CA PRO A 130 7.07 -17.30 21.78
C PRO A 130 6.50 -16.18 22.65
N ARG A 131 7.02 -15.96 23.86
CA ARG A 131 6.56 -14.88 24.76
C ARG A 131 6.91 -13.48 24.26
N ARG A 132 7.72 -13.37 23.21
CA ARG A 132 8.13 -12.08 22.61
C ARG A 132 7.31 -11.69 21.39
N ILE A 133 6.43 -12.56 20.92
CA ILE A 133 5.50 -12.22 19.84
C ILE A 133 4.55 -11.11 20.33
N SER A 134 4.46 -10.05 19.55
CA SER A 134 3.55 -8.95 19.84
C SER A 134 2.09 -9.39 19.75
N PRO A 135 1.19 -9.00 20.67
CA PRO A 135 -0.24 -9.23 20.52
C PRO A 135 -0.84 -8.53 19.28
N PHE A 136 -0.14 -7.55 18.73
CA PHE A 136 -0.54 -6.84 17.52
C PHE A 136 -0.01 -7.49 16.24
N PHE A 137 0.76 -8.59 16.32
CA PHE A 137 1.36 -9.23 15.14
C PHE A 137 0.33 -9.54 14.06
N VAL A 138 -0.76 -10.20 14.41
CA VAL A 138 -1.79 -10.58 13.43
C VAL A 138 -2.42 -9.33 12.79
N PRO A 139 -3.03 -8.39 13.54
CA PRO A 139 -3.62 -7.21 12.92
C PRO A 139 -2.61 -6.29 12.23
N ALA A 140 -1.33 -6.34 12.60
CA ALA A 140 -0.28 -5.57 11.92
C ALA A 140 0.11 -6.14 10.56
N SER A 141 -0.12 -7.43 10.30
CA SER A 141 0.39 -8.13 9.12
C SER A 141 -0.68 -8.54 8.10
N ILE A 142 -1.95 -8.71 8.51
CA ILE A 142 -2.99 -9.19 7.59
C ILE A 142 -3.47 -8.10 6.64
N ILE A 143 -3.73 -8.51 5.40
CA ILE A 143 -3.93 -7.63 4.25
C ILE A 143 -5.16 -6.72 4.37
N ASN A 144 -6.25 -7.22 4.96
CA ASN A 144 -7.50 -6.47 5.08
C ASN A 144 -7.45 -5.31 6.09
N MET A 145 -6.34 -5.15 6.82
CA MET A 145 -6.29 -4.15 7.88
C MET A 145 -6.12 -2.72 7.39
N ILE A 146 -5.72 -2.49 6.14
CA ILE A 146 -5.83 -1.12 5.58
C ILE A 146 -7.31 -0.72 5.55
N SER A 147 -8.17 -1.55 4.95
CA SER A 147 -9.63 -1.32 4.93
C SER A 147 -10.21 -1.19 6.33
N GLY A 148 -9.79 -2.06 7.27
CA GLY A 148 -10.22 -2.03 8.66
C GLY A 148 -9.87 -0.71 9.35
N HIS A 149 -8.62 -0.26 9.26
CA HIS A 149 -8.18 1.00 9.89
C HIS A 149 -8.81 2.24 9.25
N VAL A 150 -8.99 2.27 7.92
CA VAL A 150 -9.71 3.35 7.23
C VAL A 150 -11.16 3.43 7.73
N SER A 151 -11.85 2.30 7.79
CA SER A 151 -13.22 2.20 8.29
C SER A 151 -13.33 2.68 9.74
N ILE A 152 -12.43 2.26 10.63
CA ILE A 152 -12.40 2.69 12.03
C ILE A 152 -12.13 4.20 12.13
N LYS A 153 -11.15 4.71 11.38
CA LYS A 153 -10.75 6.13 11.43
C LYS A 153 -11.89 7.07 11.02
N PHE A 154 -12.65 6.71 10.00
CA PHE A 154 -13.68 7.57 9.43
C PHE A 154 -15.12 7.19 9.85
N GLY A 155 -15.30 6.08 10.55
CA GLY A 155 -16.62 5.59 10.95
C GLY A 155 -17.43 4.99 9.79
N PHE A 156 -16.78 4.50 8.72
CA PHE A 156 -17.46 3.87 7.58
C PHE A 156 -17.95 2.47 7.97
N LYS A 157 -19.22 2.18 7.69
CA LYS A 157 -19.92 0.97 8.15
C LYS A 157 -20.46 0.11 7.00
N GLY A 158 -20.16 0.47 5.75
CA GLY A 158 -20.49 -0.31 4.56
C GLY A 158 -19.57 -1.52 4.36
N PRO A 159 -19.55 -2.13 3.16
CA PRO A 159 -18.73 -3.29 2.88
C PRO A 159 -17.25 -3.04 3.20
N ASN A 160 -16.63 -3.97 3.93
CA ASN A 160 -15.23 -3.87 4.34
C ASN A 160 -14.50 -5.13 3.93
N ILE A 161 -13.77 -5.06 2.82
CA ILE A 161 -13.11 -6.20 2.19
C ILE A 161 -11.70 -5.83 1.74
N ALA A 162 -10.93 -6.84 1.37
CA ALA A 162 -9.67 -6.68 0.67
C ALA A 162 -9.54 -7.81 -0.37
N VAL A 163 -9.18 -7.46 -1.59
CA VAL A 163 -8.81 -8.44 -2.61
C VAL A 163 -7.31 -8.62 -2.64
N VAL A 164 -6.87 -9.80 -3.06
CA VAL A 164 -5.45 -10.15 -3.20
C VAL A 164 -5.23 -10.79 -4.55
N THR A 165 -4.63 -10.06 -5.47
CA THR A 165 -4.35 -10.52 -6.84
C THR A 165 -2.98 -10.04 -7.32
N ALA A 166 -1.98 -10.11 -6.43
CA ALA A 166 -0.61 -9.68 -6.68
C ALA A 166 -0.54 -8.22 -7.19
N CYS A 167 0.22 -7.94 -8.23
CA CYS A 167 0.41 -6.58 -8.76
C CYS A 167 -0.89 -5.91 -9.28
N THR A 168 -1.93 -6.68 -9.57
CA THR A 168 -3.24 -6.17 -10.01
C THR A 168 -4.22 -5.90 -8.88
N THR A 169 -3.83 -6.13 -7.63
CA THR A 169 -4.70 -5.97 -6.45
C THR A 169 -5.43 -4.62 -6.42
N GLY A 170 -4.71 -3.52 -6.59
CA GLY A 170 -5.30 -2.18 -6.58
C GLY A 170 -6.32 -1.97 -7.70
N LEU A 171 -6.02 -2.45 -8.91
CA LEU A 171 -6.93 -2.34 -10.05
C LEU A 171 -8.19 -3.20 -9.85
N HIS A 172 -8.04 -4.43 -9.36
CA HIS A 172 -9.18 -5.28 -9.04
C HIS A 172 -10.04 -4.71 -7.91
N ALA A 173 -9.42 -4.14 -6.87
CA ALA A 173 -10.14 -3.47 -5.80
C ALA A 173 -11.03 -2.34 -6.34
N ILE A 174 -10.49 -1.48 -7.22
CA ILE A 174 -11.24 -0.40 -7.87
C ILE A 174 -12.38 -0.96 -8.72
N GLY A 175 -12.10 -1.95 -9.58
CA GLY A 175 -13.10 -2.54 -10.48
C GLY A 175 -14.26 -3.22 -9.73
N LEU A 176 -13.94 -3.99 -8.68
CA LEU A 176 -14.96 -4.64 -7.84
C LEU A 176 -15.78 -3.60 -7.05
N SER A 177 -15.14 -2.58 -6.52
CA SER A 177 -15.81 -1.49 -5.81
C SER A 177 -16.76 -0.72 -6.72
N ALA A 178 -16.37 -0.45 -7.96
CA ALA A 178 -17.25 0.14 -8.96
C ALA A 178 -18.50 -0.74 -9.23
N ARG A 179 -18.34 -2.06 -9.29
CA ARG A 179 -19.46 -3.00 -9.43
C ARG A 179 -20.37 -2.97 -8.20
N MET A 180 -19.81 -2.98 -6.98
CA MET A 180 -20.60 -2.90 -5.74
C MET A 180 -21.47 -1.63 -5.72
N ILE A 181 -20.92 -0.48 -6.13
CA ILE A 181 -21.71 0.76 -6.27
C ILE A 181 -22.77 0.62 -7.36
N ALA A 182 -22.39 0.08 -8.52
CA ALA A 182 -23.33 -0.07 -9.65
C ALA A 182 -24.52 -0.98 -9.31
N TYR A 183 -24.30 -2.02 -8.50
CA TYR A 183 -25.34 -2.96 -8.05
C TYR A 183 -26.09 -2.50 -6.80
N GLY A 184 -25.64 -1.45 -6.13
CA GLY A 184 -26.33 -0.87 -4.97
C GLY A 184 -25.91 -1.44 -3.61
N ASP A 185 -24.84 -2.20 -3.54
CA ASP A 185 -24.29 -2.71 -2.27
C ASP A 185 -23.71 -1.56 -1.42
N ALA A 186 -23.17 -0.53 -2.08
CA ALA A 186 -22.64 0.68 -1.48
C ALA A 186 -22.99 1.90 -2.35
N ASP A 187 -22.84 3.10 -1.82
CA ASP A 187 -22.91 4.34 -2.61
C ASP A 187 -21.54 4.97 -2.82
N VAL A 188 -20.60 4.70 -1.89
CA VAL A 188 -19.21 5.14 -1.97
C VAL A 188 -18.30 4.00 -1.56
N MET A 189 -17.17 3.86 -2.23
CA MET A 189 -16.11 2.91 -1.86
C MET A 189 -14.75 3.60 -1.87
N VAL A 190 -14.01 3.51 -0.77
CA VAL A 190 -12.57 3.81 -0.74
C VAL A 190 -11.85 2.56 -1.23
N ALA A 191 -11.22 2.64 -2.41
CA ALA A 191 -10.69 1.47 -3.09
C ALA A 191 -9.27 1.69 -3.59
N GLY A 192 -8.44 0.65 -3.53
CA GLY A 192 -7.07 0.72 -4.03
C GLY A 192 -6.20 -0.43 -3.55
N GLY A 193 -4.91 -0.20 -3.55
CA GLY A 193 -3.93 -1.16 -3.03
C GLY A 193 -2.69 -0.46 -2.52
N ALA A 194 -2.00 -1.12 -1.59
CA ALA A 194 -0.71 -0.68 -1.09
C ALA A 194 0.19 -1.87 -0.80
N GLU A 195 1.48 -1.69 -1.00
CA GLU A 195 2.48 -2.72 -0.74
C GLU A 195 3.75 -2.10 -0.14
N SER A 196 4.46 -2.85 0.68
CA SER A 196 5.77 -2.46 1.21
C SER A 196 6.61 -3.71 1.48
N THR A 197 7.11 -4.33 0.42
CA THR A 197 7.82 -5.61 0.47
C THR A 197 9.31 -5.50 0.13
N VAL A 198 9.88 -4.30 0.24
CA VAL A 198 11.34 -4.10 0.16
C VAL A 198 11.95 -4.62 1.45
N SER A 199 12.20 -5.92 1.50
CA SER A 199 12.69 -6.68 2.64
C SER A 199 13.62 -7.80 2.18
N PRO A 200 14.41 -8.42 3.06
CA PRO A 200 15.26 -9.56 2.70
C PRO A 200 14.51 -10.70 2.00
N LEU A 201 13.36 -11.13 2.51
CA LEU A 201 12.57 -12.18 1.85
C LEU A 201 11.91 -11.69 0.57
N GLY A 202 11.45 -10.44 0.52
CA GLY A 202 10.85 -9.86 -0.69
C GLY A 202 11.86 -9.81 -1.84
N ILE A 203 13.00 -9.17 -1.62
CA ILE A 203 14.09 -9.08 -2.61
C ILE A 203 14.65 -10.46 -2.90
N GLY A 204 14.94 -11.27 -1.87
CA GLY A 204 15.51 -12.61 -2.04
C GLY A 204 14.59 -13.56 -2.80
N GLY A 205 13.30 -13.55 -2.51
CA GLY A 205 12.30 -14.41 -3.15
C GLY A 205 12.16 -14.11 -4.65
N PHE A 206 12.00 -12.85 -5.01
CA PHE A 206 11.89 -12.44 -6.41
C PHE A 206 13.24 -12.61 -7.16
N ALA A 207 14.38 -12.39 -6.50
CA ALA A 207 15.70 -12.65 -7.08
C ALA A 207 15.92 -14.14 -7.35
N ALA A 208 15.52 -15.02 -6.42
CA ALA A 208 15.57 -16.47 -6.61
C ALA A 208 14.73 -16.95 -7.80
N ALA A 209 13.59 -16.29 -8.05
CA ALA A 209 12.76 -16.50 -9.22
C ALA A 209 13.33 -15.90 -10.51
N ARG A 210 14.48 -15.19 -10.44
CA ARG A 210 15.09 -14.45 -11.56
C ARG A 210 14.14 -13.43 -12.19
N ALA A 211 13.29 -12.80 -11.37
CA ALA A 211 12.27 -11.88 -11.83
C ALA A 211 12.71 -10.41 -11.73
N LEU A 212 13.73 -10.11 -10.90
CA LEU A 212 14.23 -8.75 -10.70
C LEU A 212 15.33 -8.38 -11.70
N SER A 213 15.34 -7.11 -12.10
CA SER A 213 16.51 -6.52 -12.76
C SER A 213 17.72 -6.55 -11.83
N THR A 214 18.89 -6.82 -12.39
CA THR A 214 20.18 -6.81 -11.68
C THR A 214 21.07 -5.66 -12.12
N ARG A 215 20.52 -4.62 -12.73
CA ARG A 215 21.23 -3.42 -13.22
C ARG A 215 21.70 -2.52 -12.06
N ASN A 216 22.57 -3.06 -11.20
CA ASN A 216 23.08 -2.37 -10.01
C ASN A 216 24.00 -1.19 -10.32
N ASP A 217 24.59 -1.15 -11.51
CA ASP A 217 25.42 -0.05 -12.01
C ASP A 217 24.61 1.19 -12.41
N ASP A 218 23.34 1.02 -12.75
CA ASP A 218 22.44 2.12 -13.10
C ASP A 218 21.00 1.85 -12.65
N PRO A 219 20.69 1.89 -11.33
CA PRO A 219 19.38 1.61 -10.79
C PRO A 219 18.26 2.49 -11.35
N LYS A 220 18.59 3.75 -11.64
CA LYS A 220 17.61 4.76 -12.08
C LYS A 220 17.01 4.47 -13.45
N THR A 221 17.69 3.70 -14.28
CA THR A 221 17.22 3.29 -15.61
C THR A 221 16.84 1.81 -15.68
N ALA A 222 16.81 1.10 -14.53
CA ALA A 222 16.55 -0.34 -14.49
C ALA A 222 15.09 -0.69 -14.87
N SER A 223 14.12 0.12 -14.46
CA SER A 223 12.71 -0.04 -14.88
C SER A 223 12.53 0.49 -16.30
N ARG A 224 12.40 -0.42 -17.25
CA ARG A 224 12.36 -0.10 -18.69
C ARG A 224 11.38 -0.99 -19.44
N PRO A 225 10.06 -0.85 -19.15
CA PRO A 225 9.04 -1.66 -19.79
C PRO A 225 9.08 -1.51 -21.31
N TRP A 226 8.83 -2.60 -22.04
CA TRP A 226 8.91 -2.75 -23.51
C TRP A 226 10.29 -2.52 -24.16
N ASP A 227 11.29 -2.09 -23.39
CA ASP A 227 12.66 -1.98 -23.93
C ASP A 227 13.21 -3.38 -24.25
N LYS A 228 13.99 -3.48 -25.33
CA LYS A 228 14.63 -4.76 -25.73
C LYS A 228 15.66 -5.26 -24.73
N ASP A 229 16.31 -4.33 -24.00
CA ASP A 229 17.38 -4.62 -23.05
C ASP A 229 16.86 -4.72 -21.60
N ARG A 230 15.54 -4.86 -21.40
CA ARG A 230 14.97 -5.12 -20.07
C ARG A 230 15.42 -6.49 -19.56
N ASP A 231 15.78 -6.57 -18.28
CA ASP A 231 16.32 -7.77 -17.61
C ASP A 231 15.50 -8.23 -16.39
N GLY A 232 14.41 -7.55 -16.07
CA GLY A 232 13.54 -7.88 -14.95
C GLY A 232 12.71 -6.67 -14.50
N PHE A 233 11.83 -6.87 -13.51
CA PHE A 233 11.12 -5.75 -12.90
C PHE A 233 11.92 -5.16 -11.71
N VAL A 234 11.48 -4.04 -11.18
CA VAL A 234 12.02 -3.38 -9.98
C VAL A 234 10.94 -3.41 -8.90
N LEU A 235 11.28 -3.88 -7.71
CA LEU A 235 10.37 -3.93 -6.56
C LEU A 235 10.07 -2.54 -6.00
#